data_2defb578b0f772f21e01ce2540b5a832
#
_entry.id   2defb578b0f772f21e01ce2540b5a832
#
_cell.length_a   1.000
_cell.length_b   1.000
_cell.length_c   1.000
_cell.angle_alpha   90.00
_cell.angle_beta   90.00
_cell.angle_gamma   90.00
#
_symmetry.space_group_name_H-M   'P 1'
#
loop_
_entity.id
_entity.type
_entity.pdbx_description
1 polymer ?
#
loop_
_entity_poly.entity_id
_entity_poly.type
_entity_poly.pdbx_seq_one_letter_code
_entity_poly.pdbx_strand_id
1 'polypeptide(L)'
;MNKVVRLVCFLLLTSSVITPAWSQEKIDLETISRIRYEGFRNSKVMDFATGLMDSIGERLTGSPNMKRANEWTRDQLTAMGLSNAHLESWGPFGRGWANQYVNARMTSPDIVPLLVYAKAWTPGTNGIIQGKCLRVNIEDKKDFDKYKGKLAGMILIFGPDAEVKPITEAPFKRLSDDEVTKIAEYQIPSEHAPFRFADFLKRQQFVKELNQFLADEKVLAVIDHSRGTAGGGTVFVQSGGSYKAGETTTIPQLTMASE
;
A
#
# COMPACT_ATOMS: atom_id res chain seq x y z
N MET A 1 34.94 64.34 28.57
CA MET A 1 34.67 63.03 28.04
C MET A 1 36.03 62.38 27.73
N ASN A 2 36.40 61.38 28.50
CA ASN A 2 37.72 60.77 28.46
C ASN A 2 38.05 60.13 27.11
N LYS A 3 39.31 60.30 26.64
CA LYS A 3 39.82 59.70 25.40
C LYS A 3 39.50 58.17 25.30
N VAL A 4 39.56 57.53 26.46
CA VAL A 4 39.19 56.08 26.57
C VAL A 4 37.71 55.81 26.21
N VAL A 5 36.76 56.63 26.65
CA VAL A 5 35.36 56.51 26.37
C VAL A 5 35.09 56.71 24.87
N ARG A 6 35.75 57.62 24.22
CA ARG A 6 35.68 57.87 22.78
C ARG A 6 36.19 56.66 21.97
N LEU A 7 37.31 56.05 22.44
CA LEU A 7 37.89 54.85 21.78
C LEU A 7 37.00 53.65 21.93
N VAL A 8 36.38 53.44 23.09
CA VAL A 8 35.44 52.34 23.34
C VAL A 8 34.14 52.49 22.50
N CYS A 9 33.61 53.72 22.42
CA CYS A 9 32.45 53.99 21.58
C CYS A 9 32.76 53.80 20.09
N PHE A 10 33.95 54.14 19.63
CA PHE A 10 34.35 53.90 18.24
C PHE A 10 34.56 52.43 17.93
N LEU A 11 35.12 51.65 18.85
CA LEU A 11 35.23 50.19 18.72
C LEU A 11 33.86 49.49 18.74
N LEU A 12 32.91 49.93 19.55
CA LEU A 12 31.55 49.41 19.58
C LEU A 12 30.78 49.77 18.30
N LEU A 13 30.97 50.94 17.72
CA LEU A 13 30.36 51.33 16.45
C LEU A 13 30.93 50.55 15.26
N THR A 14 32.19 50.19 15.25
CA THR A 14 32.81 49.42 14.18
C THR A 14 32.46 47.93 14.27
N SER A 15 32.21 47.39 15.48
CA SER A 15 31.74 45.98 15.62
C SER A 15 30.30 45.76 15.18
N SER A 16 29.47 46.81 15.09
CA SER A 16 28.08 46.72 14.66
C SER A 16 27.90 46.61 13.13
N VAL A 17 28.94 46.75 12.34
CA VAL A 17 28.90 46.77 10.88
C VAL A 17 29.30 45.40 10.27
N ILE A 18 29.71 44.42 11.11
CA ILE A 18 29.95 43.07 10.61
C ILE A 18 28.62 42.35 10.56
N THR A 19 27.77 42.73 9.62
CA THR A 19 26.66 41.85 9.19
C THR A 19 27.30 40.61 8.57
N PRO A 20 26.96 39.42 9.05
CA PRO A 20 27.38 38.23 8.34
C PRO A 20 26.86 38.38 6.91
N ALA A 21 27.75 38.47 5.94
CA ALA A 21 27.42 38.33 4.53
C ALA A 21 26.98 36.87 4.39
N TRP A 22 25.67 36.64 4.54
CA TRP A 22 25.07 35.37 4.15
C TRP A 22 25.34 35.26 2.67
N SER A 23 26.29 34.42 2.31
CA SER A 23 26.57 34.09 0.94
C SER A 23 25.27 33.47 0.40
N GLN A 24 24.44 34.27 -0.24
CA GLN A 24 23.28 33.81 -0.93
C GLN A 24 23.80 32.96 -2.10
N GLU A 25 23.59 31.67 -2.04
CA GLU A 25 23.98 30.76 -3.11
C GLU A 25 23.43 31.27 -4.43
N LYS A 26 24.29 31.37 -5.45
CA LYS A 26 23.89 31.89 -6.74
C LYS A 26 22.90 30.90 -7.38
N ILE A 27 21.65 31.31 -7.43
CA ILE A 27 20.61 30.50 -8.05
C ILE A 27 20.88 30.39 -9.56
N ASP A 28 21.10 29.18 -10.03
CA ASP A 28 21.23 28.87 -11.47
C ASP A 28 19.84 28.74 -12.11
N LEU A 29 19.32 29.89 -12.54
CA LEU A 29 18.00 29.95 -13.18
C LEU A 29 17.94 29.19 -14.51
N GLU A 30 19.06 29.05 -15.23
CA GLU A 30 19.13 28.29 -16.47
C GLU A 30 18.92 26.81 -16.20
N THR A 31 19.65 26.25 -15.26
CA THR A 31 19.47 24.85 -14.85
C THR A 31 18.07 24.59 -14.31
N ILE A 32 17.52 25.48 -13.48
CA ILE A 32 16.15 25.37 -12.99
C ILE A 32 15.13 25.38 -14.16
N SER A 33 15.32 26.27 -15.12
CA SER A 33 14.42 26.34 -16.29
C SER A 33 14.48 25.07 -17.13
N ARG A 34 15.67 24.49 -17.32
CA ARG A 34 15.84 23.20 -18.01
C ARG A 34 15.17 22.06 -17.25
N ILE A 35 15.36 21.96 -15.94
CA ILE A 35 14.69 20.95 -15.11
C ILE A 35 13.15 21.07 -15.25
N ARG A 36 12.63 22.28 -15.17
CA ARG A 36 11.19 22.53 -15.34
C ARG A 36 10.69 22.15 -16.74
N TYR A 37 11.46 22.47 -17.77
CA TYR A 37 11.12 22.10 -19.14
C TYR A 37 11.03 20.59 -19.30
N GLU A 38 12.05 19.85 -18.85
CA GLU A 38 12.04 18.39 -18.91
C GLU A 38 10.88 17.78 -18.09
N GLY A 39 10.63 18.29 -16.88
CA GLY A 39 9.57 17.78 -16.03
C GLY A 39 8.14 18.04 -16.54
N PHE A 40 7.89 19.17 -17.20
CA PHE A 40 6.56 19.56 -17.64
C PHE A 40 6.29 19.39 -19.15
N ARG A 41 7.32 19.41 -20.00
CA ARG A 41 7.17 19.30 -21.45
C ARG A 41 7.64 17.98 -22.02
N ASN A 42 8.67 17.37 -21.44
CA ASN A 42 9.25 16.10 -21.88
C ASN A 42 9.04 15.00 -20.83
N SER A 43 8.04 15.14 -19.96
CA SER A 43 7.81 14.18 -18.87
C SER A 43 7.69 12.76 -19.38
N LYS A 44 8.44 11.84 -18.78
CA LYS A 44 8.41 10.41 -19.02
C LYS A 44 7.60 9.64 -17.95
N VAL A 45 6.88 10.36 -17.10
CA VAL A 45 6.15 9.75 -15.97
C VAL A 45 5.14 8.69 -16.44
N MET A 46 4.44 8.94 -17.56
CA MET A 46 3.47 7.97 -18.09
C MET A 46 4.16 6.76 -18.73
N ASP A 47 5.30 6.96 -19.40
CA ASP A 47 6.10 5.85 -19.94
C ASP A 47 6.58 4.93 -18.80
N PHE A 48 7.03 5.52 -17.68
CA PHE A 48 7.43 4.76 -16.49
C PHE A 48 6.25 4.09 -15.81
N ALA A 49 5.11 4.78 -15.71
CA ALA A 49 3.89 4.20 -15.15
C ALA A 49 3.45 2.98 -15.97
N THR A 50 3.40 3.09 -17.30
CA THR A 50 3.09 1.97 -18.20
C THR A 50 4.10 0.83 -18.06
N GLY A 51 5.39 1.14 -18.03
CA GLY A 51 6.44 0.12 -17.85
C GLY A 51 6.30 -0.65 -16.55
N LEU A 52 6.03 0.03 -15.44
CA LEU A 52 5.92 -0.60 -14.13
C LEU A 52 4.55 -1.24 -13.88
N MET A 53 3.45 -0.61 -14.32
CA MET A 53 2.10 -1.06 -13.99
C MET A 53 1.59 -2.08 -15.01
N ASP A 54 1.74 -1.81 -16.30
CA ASP A 54 1.15 -2.64 -17.36
C ASP A 54 2.11 -3.73 -17.83
N SER A 55 3.40 -3.41 -18.04
CA SER A 55 4.36 -4.37 -18.59
C SER A 55 4.94 -5.32 -17.52
N ILE A 56 5.14 -4.84 -16.29
CA ILE A 56 5.69 -5.64 -15.19
C ILE A 56 4.56 -6.12 -14.27
N GLY A 57 3.61 -5.27 -13.92
CA GLY A 57 2.46 -5.61 -13.08
C GLY A 57 2.74 -5.49 -11.58
N GLU A 58 2.04 -6.31 -10.79
CA GLU A 58 2.14 -6.29 -9.33
C GLU A 58 3.57 -6.59 -8.84
N ARG A 59 4.03 -5.85 -7.85
CA ARG A 59 5.42 -5.84 -7.38
C ARG A 59 5.52 -6.00 -5.87
N LEU A 60 5.01 -7.11 -5.35
CA LEU A 60 5.20 -7.41 -3.92
C LEU A 60 6.67 -7.68 -3.63
N THR A 61 7.15 -7.17 -2.50
CA THR A 61 8.52 -7.41 -2.04
C THR A 61 8.84 -8.91 -2.03
N GLY A 62 9.99 -9.28 -2.57
CA GLY A 62 10.40 -10.68 -2.70
C GLY A 62 9.73 -11.45 -3.84
N SER A 63 8.85 -10.83 -4.64
CA SER A 63 8.26 -11.48 -5.82
C SER A 63 9.17 -11.42 -7.05
N PRO A 64 9.00 -12.33 -8.01
CA PRO A 64 9.71 -12.26 -9.29
C PRO A 64 9.50 -10.93 -10.03
N ASN A 65 8.30 -10.38 -9.99
CA ASN A 65 8.00 -9.10 -10.62
C ASN A 65 8.68 -7.92 -9.93
N MET A 66 8.87 -7.96 -8.61
CA MET A 66 9.67 -6.95 -7.91
C MET A 66 11.14 -6.99 -8.40
N LYS A 67 11.70 -8.18 -8.56
CA LYS A 67 13.05 -8.32 -9.12
C LYS A 67 13.14 -7.71 -10.53
N ARG A 68 12.19 -8.05 -11.42
CA ARG A 68 12.11 -7.47 -12.78
C ARG A 68 11.99 -5.96 -12.76
N ALA A 69 11.18 -5.41 -11.84
CA ALA A 69 11.00 -3.97 -11.70
C ALA A 69 12.28 -3.27 -11.25
N ASN A 70 12.99 -3.84 -10.30
CA ASN A 70 14.27 -3.31 -9.83
C ASN A 70 15.32 -3.31 -10.95
N GLU A 71 15.45 -4.41 -11.71
CA GLU A 71 16.34 -4.52 -12.85
C GLU A 71 15.97 -3.50 -13.93
N TRP A 72 14.69 -3.43 -14.28
CA TRP A 72 14.19 -2.45 -15.25
C TRP A 72 14.45 -1.00 -14.79
N THR A 73 14.23 -0.67 -13.53
CA THR A 73 14.49 0.67 -12.99
C THR A 73 15.97 1.04 -13.06
N ARG A 74 16.86 0.12 -12.69
CA ARG A 74 18.30 0.30 -12.83
C ARG A 74 18.67 0.60 -14.30
N ASP A 75 18.11 -0.15 -15.24
CA ASP A 75 18.42 -0.01 -16.66
C ASP A 75 17.88 1.32 -17.21
N GLN A 76 16.68 1.77 -16.77
CA GLN A 76 16.15 3.09 -17.10
C GLN A 76 17.05 4.21 -16.57
N LEU A 77 17.49 4.14 -15.30
CA LEU A 77 18.40 5.13 -14.74
C LEU A 77 19.73 5.21 -15.51
N THR A 78 20.26 4.06 -15.90
CA THR A 78 21.47 3.98 -16.75
C THR A 78 21.21 4.63 -18.13
N ALA A 79 20.08 4.34 -18.75
CA ALA A 79 19.71 4.89 -20.05
C ALA A 79 19.51 6.42 -20.02
N MET A 80 19.13 6.98 -18.86
CA MET A 80 19.04 8.42 -18.62
C MET A 80 20.42 9.08 -18.40
N GLY A 81 21.51 8.30 -18.37
CA GLY A 81 22.85 8.82 -18.18
C GLY A 81 23.34 8.90 -16.74
N LEU A 82 22.60 8.33 -15.76
CA LEU A 82 23.09 8.27 -14.41
C LEU A 82 24.22 7.22 -14.33
N SER A 83 25.31 7.61 -13.67
CA SER A 83 26.44 6.71 -13.42
C SER A 83 26.17 5.84 -12.20
N ASN A 84 26.73 4.61 -12.24
CA ASN A 84 26.71 3.69 -11.12
C ASN A 84 25.30 3.28 -10.62
N ALA A 85 24.31 3.22 -11.52
CA ALA A 85 23.02 2.64 -11.17
C ALA A 85 23.17 1.14 -10.90
N HIS A 86 22.87 0.70 -9.68
CA HIS A 86 23.04 -0.70 -9.28
C HIS A 86 21.98 -1.13 -8.29
N LEU A 87 21.88 -2.42 -8.04
CA LEU A 87 20.99 -2.99 -7.05
C LEU A 87 21.77 -3.36 -5.80
N GLU A 88 21.23 -3.01 -4.63
CA GLU A 88 21.81 -3.39 -3.35
C GLU A 88 20.87 -4.31 -2.59
N SER A 89 21.44 -5.36 -1.99
CA SER A 89 20.69 -6.23 -1.09
C SER A 89 20.62 -5.62 0.29
N TRP A 90 19.40 -5.42 0.80
CA TRP A 90 19.20 -4.88 2.14
C TRP A 90 18.91 -5.94 3.22
N GLY A 91 18.92 -7.23 2.82
CA GLY A 91 18.78 -8.36 3.73
C GLY A 91 17.56 -9.25 3.42
N PRO A 92 17.32 -10.27 4.26
CA PRO A 92 16.21 -11.18 4.07
C PRO A 92 14.88 -10.49 4.35
N PHE A 93 13.95 -10.59 3.41
CA PHE A 93 12.58 -10.10 3.58
C PHE A 93 11.66 -11.13 4.25
N GLY A 94 11.81 -12.39 3.84
CA GLY A 94 10.93 -13.49 4.22
C GLY A 94 10.45 -14.26 2.98
N ARG A 95 9.15 -14.54 2.92
CA ARG A 95 8.56 -15.26 1.78
C ARG A 95 8.10 -14.29 0.70
N GLY A 96 8.57 -14.49 -0.53
CA GLY A 96 7.95 -13.89 -1.70
C GLY A 96 6.60 -14.54 -2.01
N TRP A 97 5.78 -13.84 -2.78
CA TRP A 97 4.49 -14.36 -3.26
C TRP A 97 4.16 -13.76 -4.64
N ALA A 98 3.54 -14.55 -5.49
CA ALA A 98 3.02 -14.09 -6.76
C ALA A 98 1.73 -14.84 -7.09
N ASN A 99 0.75 -14.15 -7.65
CA ASN A 99 -0.44 -14.78 -8.20
C ASN A 99 -0.08 -15.36 -9.58
N GLN A 100 -0.23 -16.67 -9.74
CA GLN A 100 0.01 -17.34 -11.01
C GLN A 100 -1.27 -17.44 -11.84
N TYR A 101 -2.34 -17.85 -11.17
CA TYR A 101 -3.66 -18.01 -11.78
C TYR A 101 -4.72 -18.03 -10.71
N VAL A 102 -5.85 -17.35 -10.96
CA VAL A 102 -7.04 -17.41 -10.11
C VAL A 102 -8.28 -17.40 -10.98
N ASN A 103 -9.21 -18.27 -10.67
CA ASN A 103 -10.54 -18.31 -11.27
C ASN A 103 -11.53 -18.81 -10.23
N ALA A 104 -12.71 -18.19 -10.17
CA ALA A 104 -13.82 -18.66 -9.37
C ALA A 104 -15.14 -18.47 -10.13
N ARG A 105 -16.08 -19.36 -9.84
CA ARG A 105 -17.44 -19.27 -10.37
C ARG A 105 -18.43 -19.89 -9.42
N MET A 106 -19.59 -19.32 -9.33
CA MET A 106 -20.77 -20.00 -8.77
C MET A 106 -21.21 -21.09 -9.73
N THR A 107 -21.60 -22.25 -9.24
CA THR A 107 -22.03 -23.39 -10.07
C THR A 107 -23.48 -23.79 -9.82
N SER A 108 -24.12 -23.24 -8.79
CA SER A 108 -25.51 -23.49 -8.43
C SER A 108 -26.03 -22.29 -7.60
N PRO A 109 -27.27 -21.82 -7.82
CA PRO A 109 -28.28 -22.32 -8.78
C PRO A 109 -27.92 -22.08 -10.24
N ASP A 110 -27.16 -21.03 -10.55
CA ASP A 110 -26.75 -20.65 -11.89
C ASP A 110 -25.22 -20.65 -12.03
N ILE A 111 -24.74 -20.80 -13.27
CA ILE A 111 -23.30 -20.67 -13.54
C ILE A 111 -22.95 -19.19 -13.74
N VAL A 112 -22.28 -18.60 -12.78
CA VAL A 112 -21.87 -17.18 -12.81
C VAL A 112 -20.36 -17.08 -12.57
N PRO A 113 -19.59 -16.51 -13.52
CA PRO A 113 -18.19 -16.19 -13.27
C PRO A 113 -18.09 -15.08 -12.22
N LEU A 114 -17.12 -15.20 -11.32
CA LEU A 114 -16.88 -14.22 -10.26
C LEU A 114 -15.59 -13.45 -10.55
N LEU A 115 -15.64 -12.14 -10.45
CA LEU A 115 -14.45 -11.30 -10.53
C LEU A 115 -13.71 -11.36 -9.21
N VAL A 116 -12.65 -12.17 -9.15
CA VAL A 116 -11.87 -12.43 -7.92
C VAL A 116 -10.38 -12.26 -8.14
N TYR A 117 -9.66 -12.02 -7.06
CA TYR A 117 -8.21 -12.06 -7.00
C TYR A 117 -7.72 -12.75 -5.74
N ALA A 118 -6.57 -13.44 -5.81
CA ALA A 118 -6.01 -14.11 -4.65
C ALA A 118 -5.41 -13.10 -3.68
N LYS A 119 -5.64 -13.29 -2.37
CA LYS A 119 -5.02 -12.44 -1.35
C LYS A 119 -3.55 -12.84 -1.16
N ALA A 120 -2.69 -11.83 -1.01
CA ALA A 120 -1.26 -12.04 -0.94
C ALA A 120 -0.86 -12.92 0.26
N TRP A 121 0.17 -13.73 0.07
CA TRP A 121 0.74 -14.69 1.04
C TRP A 121 -0.24 -15.76 1.52
N THR A 122 -1.28 -16.03 0.75
CA THR A 122 -2.14 -17.20 0.96
C THR A 122 -1.69 -18.35 0.05
N PRO A 123 -1.91 -19.60 0.46
CA PRO A 123 -1.57 -20.75 -0.37
C PRO A 123 -2.53 -20.86 -1.58
N GLY A 124 -2.06 -21.51 -2.62
CA GLY A 124 -2.92 -21.97 -3.72
C GLY A 124 -3.77 -23.18 -3.33
N THR A 125 -4.65 -23.56 -4.24
CA THR A 125 -5.40 -24.82 -4.17
C THR A 125 -4.65 -25.92 -4.91
N ASN A 126 -4.69 -27.15 -4.43
CA ASN A 126 -4.15 -28.32 -5.17
C ASN A 126 -5.18 -28.81 -6.20
N GLY A 127 -5.35 -28.05 -7.28
CA GLY A 127 -6.38 -28.28 -8.28
C GLY A 127 -7.69 -27.55 -7.95
N ILE A 128 -8.78 -27.98 -8.57
CA ILE A 128 -10.09 -27.38 -8.42
C ILE A 128 -10.69 -27.80 -7.08
N ILE A 129 -11.11 -26.81 -6.28
CA ILE A 129 -11.92 -27.05 -5.08
C ILE A 129 -13.35 -26.64 -5.34
N GLN A 130 -14.30 -27.37 -4.77
CA GLN A 130 -15.72 -27.10 -4.82
C GLN A 130 -16.35 -27.35 -3.46
N GLY A 131 -17.21 -26.45 -3.00
CA GLY A 131 -17.86 -26.55 -1.71
C GLY A 131 -19.13 -25.71 -1.65
N LYS A 132 -19.96 -25.97 -0.64
CA LYS A 132 -21.09 -25.10 -0.32
C LYS A 132 -20.56 -23.79 0.23
N CYS A 133 -21.19 -22.68 -0.18
CA CYS A 133 -20.90 -21.37 0.37
C CYS A 133 -21.70 -21.16 1.66
N LEU A 134 -21.02 -20.62 2.66
CA LEU A 134 -21.64 -20.18 3.91
C LEU A 134 -21.19 -18.74 4.20
N ARG A 135 -22.17 -17.85 4.35
CA ARG A 135 -21.88 -16.50 4.84
C ARG A 135 -21.68 -16.51 6.33
N VAL A 136 -20.62 -15.88 6.78
CA VAL A 136 -20.24 -15.82 8.21
C VAL A 136 -19.97 -14.38 8.61
N ASN A 137 -20.30 -14.07 9.88
CA ASN A 137 -19.88 -12.85 10.54
C ASN A 137 -19.09 -13.23 11.77
N ILE A 138 -17.78 -13.02 11.72
CA ILE A 138 -16.83 -13.30 12.79
C ILE A 138 -16.04 -12.03 13.03
N GLU A 139 -16.40 -11.30 14.07
CA GLU A 139 -15.82 -10.01 14.42
C GLU A 139 -14.82 -10.11 15.56
N ASP A 140 -15.04 -11.06 16.46
CA ASP A 140 -14.16 -11.34 17.59
C ASP A 140 -14.08 -12.86 17.89
N LYS A 141 -13.23 -13.21 18.84
CA LYS A 141 -12.97 -14.61 19.22
C LYS A 141 -14.19 -15.35 19.79
N LYS A 142 -15.15 -14.62 20.37
CA LYS A 142 -16.37 -15.23 20.92
C LYS A 142 -17.29 -15.78 19.83
N ASP A 143 -17.16 -15.24 18.62
CA ASP A 143 -17.93 -15.73 17.48
C ASP A 143 -17.49 -17.12 17.04
N PHE A 144 -16.28 -17.56 17.36
CA PHE A 144 -15.81 -18.91 16.99
C PHE A 144 -16.73 -20.01 17.49
N ASP A 145 -17.29 -19.87 18.69
CA ASP A 145 -18.18 -20.86 19.28
C ASP A 145 -19.47 -21.08 18.47
N LYS A 146 -19.92 -20.04 17.72
CA LYS A 146 -21.11 -20.14 16.85
C LYS A 146 -20.89 -21.09 15.67
N TYR A 147 -19.64 -21.21 15.22
CA TYR A 147 -19.27 -21.88 13.99
C TYR A 147 -18.46 -23.16 14.19
N LYS A 148 -17.97 -23.40 15.40
CA LYS A 148 -17.13 -24.55 15.74
C LYS A 148 -17.79 -25.88 15.33
N GLY A 149 -17.06 -26.71 14.59
CA GLY A 149 -17.52 -28.01 14.08
C GLY A 149 -18.50 -27.94 12.92
N LYS A 150 -18.74 -26.76 12.30
CA LYS A 150 -19.75 -26.57 11.25
C LYS A 150 -19.16 -26.12 9.91
N LEU A 151 -17.87 -25.87 9.82
CA LEU A 151 -17.26 -25.20 8.67
C LEU A 151 -16.49 -26.14 7.74
N ALA A 152 -16.33 -27.40 8.10
CA ALA A 152 -15.52 -28.34 7.34
C ALA A 152 -16.04 -28.52 5.90
N GLY A 153 -15.15 -28.37 4.93
CA GLY A 153 -15.48 -28.51 3.51
C GLY A 153 -16.30 -27.38 2.91
N MET A 154 -16.44 -26.25 3.61
CA MET A 154 -17.17 -25.09 3.14
C MET A 154 -16.26 -24.02 2.55
N ILE A 155 -16.82 -23.20 1.67
CA ILE A 155 -16.24 -21.93 1.22
C ILE A 155 -16.96 -20.83 1.99
N LEU A 156 -16.22 -20.01 2.71
CA LEU A 156 -16.80 -18.96 3.55
C LEU A 156 -16.82 -17.62 2.83
N ILE A 157 -17.93 -16.89 2.97
CA ILE A 157 -18.08 -15.53 2.47
C ILE A 157 -18.12 -14.60 3.69
N PHE A 158 -17.14 -13.70 3.77
CA PHE A 158 -17.02 -12.70 4.83
C PHE A 158 -17.54 -11.34 4.40
N GLY A 159 -18.13 -10.64 5.33
CA GLY A 159 -18.55 -9.25 5.21
C GLY A 159 -20.05 -9.05 5.02
N PRO A 160 -20.51 -7.80 5.21
CA PRO A 160 -21.89 -7.42 4.97
C PRO A 160 -22.22 -7.43 3.47
N ASP A 161 -23.50 -7.31 3.13
CA ASP A 161 -23.88 -6.99 1.76
C ASP A 161 -23.31 -5.62 1.39
N ALA A 162 -22.62 -5.56 0.26
CA ALA A 162 -22.10 -4.30 -0.25
C ALA A 162 -23.17 -3.70 -1.18
N GLU A 163 -23.56 -2.45 -0.88
CA GLU A 163 -24.38 -1.68 -1.81
C GLU A 163 -23.49 -1.16 -2.93
N VAL A 164 -23.73 -1.61 -4.15
CA VAL A 164 -23.04 -1.12 -5.34
C VAL A 164 -23.74 0.14 -5.82
N LYS A 165 -23.03 1.27 -5.79
CA LYS A 165 -23.54 2.57 -6.26
C LYS A 165 -22.83 2.97 -7.55
N PRO A 166 -23.57 3.56 -8.52
CA PRO A 166 -22.93 4.14 -9.70
C PRO A 166 -21.88 5.18 -9.29
N ILE A 167 -20.74 5.16 -9.94
CA ILE A 167 -19.72 6.20 -9.78
C ILE A 167 -20.20 7.42 -10.56
N THR A 168 -20.72 8.41 -9.86
CA THR A 168 -21.21 9.69 -10.43
C THR A 168 -20.19 10.81 -10.32
N GLU A 169 -19.18 10.64 -9.47
CA GLU A 169 -18.12 11.61 -9.26
C GLU A 169 -16.75 11.00 -9.59
N ALA A 170 -15.80 11.83 -9.96
CA ALA A 170 -14.43 11.37 -10.17
C ALA A 170 -13.88 10.72 -8.89
N PRO A 171 -13.19 9.56 -8.97
CA PRO A 171 -12.65 8.88 -7.79
C PRO A 171 -11.51 9.64 -7.11
N PHE A 172 -11.07 10.73 -7.71
CA PHE A 172 -10.07 11.64 -7.15
C PHE A 172 -10.39 13.08 -7.54
N LYS A 173 -9.95 14.02 -6.72
CA LYS A 173 -10.02 15.45 -7.02
C LYS A 173 -8.66 16.09 -6.84
N ARG A 174 -8.40 17.17 -7.57
CA ARG A 174 -7.26 18.02 -7.30
C ARG A 174 -7.54 18.80 -6.01
N LEU A 175 -6.57 18.86 -5.11
CA LEU A 175 -6.67 19.67 -3.90
C LEU A 175 -6.76 21.15 -4.28
N SER A 176 -7.62 21.89 -3.59
CA SER A 176 -7.66 23.35 -3.67
C SER A 176 -6.47 23.99 -2.94
N ASP A 177 -6.18 25.25 -3.22
CA ASP A 177 -5.10 25.96 -2.55
C ASP A 177 -5.30 26.03 -1.03
N ASP A 178 -6.54 26.16 -0.55
CA ASP A 178 -6.88 26.12 0.86
C ASP A 178 -6.61 24.75 1.50
N GLU A 179 -6.92 23.66 0.79
CA GLU A 179 -6.63 22.30 1.25
C GLU A 179 -5.11 22.04 1.31
N VAL A 180 -4.36 22.53 0.31
CA VAL A 180 -2.89 22.46 0.29
C VAL A 180 -2.31 23.25 1.47
N THR A 181 -2.81 24.44 1.75
CA THR A 181 -2.38 25.27 2.87
C THR A 181 -2.62 24.56 4.20
N LYS A 182 -3.80 23.94 4.39
CA LYS A 182 -4.12 23.16 5.60
C LYS A 182 -3.23 21.93 5.78
N ILE A 183 -2.82 21.27 4.68
CA ILE A 183 -1.88 20.14 4.75
C ILE A 183 -0.48 20.61 5.16
N ALA A 184 -0.08 21.82 4.76
CA ALA A 184 1.21 22.40 5.16
C ALA A 184 1.26 22.74 6.66
N GLU A 185 0.12 22.90 7.33
CA GLU A 185 0.04 23.09 8.76
C GLU A 185 0.26 21.75 9.49
N TYR A 186 1.32 21.68 10.30
CA TYR A 186 1.58 20.49 11.13
C TYR A 186 0.48 20.31 12.18
N GLN A 187 -0.24 19.22 12.09
CA GLN A 187 -1.23 18.83 13.09
C GLN A 187 -0.54 18.08 14.21
N ILE A 188 -0.50 18.67 15.42
CA ILE A 188 0.01 17.95 16.59
C ILE A 188 -0.92 16.75 16.85
N PRO A 189 -0.40 15.51 16.87
CA PRO A 189 -1.22 14.33 17.15
C PRO A 189 -1.91 14.48 18.51
N SER A 190 -3.22 14.39 18.54
CA SER A 190 -3.97 14.36 19.80
C SER A 190 -3.86 12.99 20.47
N GLU A 191 -4.06 12.94 21.81
CA GLU A 191 -4.16 11.66 22.53
C GLU A 191 -5.30 10.78 22.02
N HIS A 192 -6.25 11.38 21.30
CA HIS A 192 -7.42 10.73 20.69
C HIS A 192 -7.20 10.47 19.19
N ALA A 193 -5.95 10.37 18.74
CA ALA A 193 -5.66 10.03 17.35
C ALA A 193 -6.47 8.80 16.92
N PRO A 194 -7.10 8.82 15.72
CA PRO A 194 -7.96 7.72 15.25
C PRO A 194 -7.21 6.38 15.08
N PHE A 195 -5.90 6.42 15.01
CA PHE A 195 -5.04 5.23 14.96
C PHE A 195 -4.37 4.99 16.31
N ARG A 196 -4.82 3.93 17.00
CA ARG A 196 -4.15 3.44 18.20
C ARG A 196 -3.31 2.21 17.83
N PHE A 197 -2.02 2.29 18.06
CA PHE A 197 -1.11 1.17 17.81
C PHE A 197 -1.53 -0.12 18.56
N ALA A 198 -2.07 0.04 19.76
CA ALA A 198 -2.61 -1.09 20.54
C ALA A 198 -3.79 -1.78 19.83
N ASP A 199 -4.68 -1.04 19.20
CA ASP A 199 -5.82 -1.61 18.48
C ASP A 199 -5.38 -2.30 17.19
N PHE A 200 -4.37 -1.75 16.53
CA PHE A 200 -3.72 -2.41 15.40
C PHE A 200 -3.10 -3.76 15.80
N LEU A 201 -2.38 -3.82 16.91
CA LEU A 201 -1.79 -5.08 17.41
C LEU A 201 -2.88 -6.10 17.78
N LYS A 202 -3.95 -5.67 18.46
CA LYS A 202 -5.10 -6.54 18.75
C LYS A 202 -5.73 -7.09 17.49
N ARG A 203 -5.91 -6.24 16.48
CA ARG A 203 -6.44 -6.67 15.19
C ARG A 203 -5.54 -7.69 14.51
N GLN A 204 -4.22 -7.47 14.50
CA GLN A 204 -3.28 -8.45 13.95
C GLN A 204 -3.33 -9.79 14.68
N GLN A 205 -3.40 -9.76 16.01
CA GLN A 205 -3.51 -10.98 16.81
C GLN A 205 -4.81 -11.72 16.49
N PHE A 206 -5.93 -11.01 16.41
CA PHE A 206 -7.21 -11.61 16.04
C PHE A 206 -7.18 -12.27 14.65
N VAL A 207 -6.56 -11.63 13.67
CA VAL A 207 -6.43 -12.20 12.31
C VAL A 207 -5.62 -13.50 12.33
N LYS A 208 -4.58 -13.59 13.15
CA LYS A 208 -3.81 -14.84 13.31
C LYS A 208 -4.67 -15.96 13.93
N GLU A 209 -5.41 -15.65 14.98
CA GLU A 209 -6.31 -16.59 15.65
C GLU A 209 -7.45 -17.04 14.73
N LEU A 210 -8.02 -16.12 13.94
CA LEU A 210 -9.04 -16.44 12.95
C LEU A 210 -8.48 -17.37 11.87
N ASN A 211 -7.33 -17.09 11.32
CA ASN A 211 -6.69 -17.92 10.31
C ASN A 211 -6.43 -19.35 10.84
N GLN A 212 -5.97 -19.47 12.09
CA GLN A 212 -5.77 -20.76 12.72
C GLN A 212 -7.09 -21.50 12.91
N PHE A 213 -8.11 -20.83 13.44
CA PHE A 213 -9.45 -21.40 13.63
C PHE A 213 -10.03 -21.93 12.31
N LEU A 214 -9.94 -21.15 11.23
CA LEU A 214 -10.43 -21.58 9.92
C LEU A 214 -9.68 -22.79 9.36
N ALA A 215 -8.37 -22.87 9.59
CA ALA A 215 -7.57 -24.02 9.23
C ALA A 215 -7.95 -25.27 10.03
N ASP A 216 -8.13 -25.14 11.35
CA ASP A 216 -8.53 -26.23 12.25
C ASP A 216 -9.93 -26.76 11.90
N GLU A 217 -10.84 -25.88 11.52
CA GLU A 217 -12.19 -26.22 11.04
C GLU A 217 -12.19 -26.82 9.62
N LYS A 218 -11.06 -26.93 8.93
CA LYS A 218 -10.90 -27.49 7.57
C LYS A 218 -11.76 -26.74 6.52
N VAL A 219 -11.77 -25.41 6.63
CA VAL A 219 -12.41 -24.54 5.62
C VAL A 219 -11.63 -24.66 4.30
N LEU A 220 -12.34 -24.77 3.18
CA LEU A 220 -11.71 -24.90 1.87
C LEU A 220 -11.09 -23.59 1.37
N ALA A 221 -11.83 -22.49 1.50
CA ALA A 221 -11.39 -21.17 1.10
C ALA A 221 -12.24 -20.10 1.79
N VAL A 222 -11.69 -18.89 1.80
CA VAL A 222 -12.41 -17.66 2.20
C VAL A 222 -12.52 -16.73 1.01
N ILE A 223 -13.67 -16.10 0.87
CA ILE A 223 -13.92 -15.01 -0.07
C ILE A 223 -14.43 -13.83 0.74
N ASP A 224 -13.78 -12.67 0.61
CA ASP A 224 -14.33 -11.41 1.12
C ASP A 224 -14.56 -10.42 -0.02
N HIS A 225 -15.37 -9.40 0.22
CA HIS A 225 -15.59 -8.36 -0.76
C HIS A 225 -14.40 -7.38 -0.77
N SER A 226 -14.11 -6.85 -1.95
CA SER A 226 -13.07 -5.84 -2.13
C SER A 226 -13.47 -4.53 -1.47
N ARG A 227 -12.61 -3.99 -0.61
CA ARG A 227 -12.86 -2.74 0.10
C ARG A 227 -12.61 -1.52 -0.79
N GLY A 228 -13.39 -0.46 -0.60
CA GLY A 228 -13.20 0.81 -1.30
C GLY A 228 -13.66 0.81 -2.76
N THR A 229 -14.47 -0.16 -3.16
CA THR A 229 -14.96 -0.32 -4.53
C THR A 229 -16.46 -0.10 -4.63
N ALA A 230 -16.92 1.07 -4.15
CA ALA A 230 -18.36 1.38 -4.13
C ALA A 230 -19.05 1.30 -5.51
N GLY A 231 -18.31 1.43 -6.60
CA GLY A 231 -18.83 1.38 -7.97
C GLY A 231 -18.89 0.00 -8.61
N GLY A 232 -18.44 -1.06 -7.93
CA GLY A 232 -18.31 -2.38 -8.54
C GLY A 232 -17.14 -2.50 -9.53
N GLY A 233 -16.98 -3.68 -10.13
CA GLY A 233 -16.02 -3.94 -11.24
C GLY A 233 -14.53 -3.84 -10.87
N THR A 234 -14.19 -3.52 -9.62
CA THR A 234 -12.82 -3.31 -9.19
C THR A 234 -12.46 -4.21 -8.02
N VAL A 235 -11.28 -4.79 -8.06
CA VAL A 235 -10.76 -5.63 -6.99
C VAL A 235 -9.46 -5.02 -6.45
N PHE A 236 -9.45 -4.61 -5.20
CA PHE A 236 -8.23 -4.24 -4.49
C PHE A 236 -7.65 -5.45 -3.78
N VAL A 237 -6.44 -5.82 -4.15
CA VAL A 237 -5.74 -6.95 -3.54
C VAL A 237 -5.23 -6.57 -2.16
N GLN A 238 -5.43 -7.47 -1.20
CA GLN A 238 -5.00 -7.34 0.18
C GLN A 238 -4.13 -8.53 0.58
N SER A 239 -3.47 -8.44 1.72
CA SER A 239 -2.81 -9.59 2.33
C SER A 239 -3.85 -10.45 3.05
N GLY A 240 -3.72 -11.77 2.91
CA GLY A 240 -4.49 -12.76 3.67
C GLY A 240 -3.60 -13.61 4.57
N GLY A 241 -2.32 -13.75 4.19
CA GLY A 241 -1.31 -14.46 4.93
C GLY A 241 -0.16 -13.59 5.42
N SER A 242 0.90 -14.21 5.91
CA SER A 242 2.10 -13.52 6.38
C SER A 242 3.30 -13.77 5.47
N TYR A 243 4.06 -12.72 5.22
CA TYR A 243 5.36 -12.80 4.55
C TYR A 243 6.48 -13.32 5.46
N LYS A 244 6.30 -13.32 6.77
CA LYS A 244 7.34 -13.69 7.72
C LYS A 244 7.69 -15.18 7.60
N ALA A 245 8.97 -15.48 7.52
CA ALA A 245 9.44 -16.85 7.55
C ALA A 245 9.08 -17.50 8.89
N GLY A 246 8.64 -18.76 8.85
CA GLY A 246 8.25 -19.52 10.07
C GLY A 246 6.85 -19.25 10.61
N GLU A 247 6.11 -18.24 10.11
CA GLU A 247 4.69 -18.10 10.45
C GLU A 247 3.84 -19.12 9.67
N THR A 248 2.78 -19.61 10.30
CA THR A 248 1.87 -20.61 9.73
C THR A 248 1.24 -20.10 8.43
N THR A 249 1.20 -20.96 7.43
CA THR A 249 0.40 -20.69 6.22
C THR A 249 -1.08 -20.80 6.59
N THR A 250 -1.86 -19.88 6.09
CA THR A 250 -3.31 -19.91 6.20
C THR A 250 -3.94 -20.78 5.09
N ILE A 251 -5.25 -20.75 4.97
CA ILE A 251 -6.02 -21.38 3.89
C ILE A 251 -6.08 -20.45 2.65
N PRO A 252 -6.47 -20.94 1.47
CA PRO A 252 -6.73 -20.08 0.30
C PRO A 252 -7.72 -18.97 0.60
N GLN A 253 -7.37 -17.74 0.23
CA GLN A 253 -8.24 -16.57 0.44
C GLN A 253 -8.30 -15.74 -0.83
N LEU A 254 -9.50 -15.33 -1.18
CA LEU A 254 -9.80 -14.49 -2.34
C LEU A 254 -10.47 -13.20 -1.89
N THR A 255 -10.30 -12.15 -2.65
CA THR A 255 -11.14 -10.97 -2.60
C THR A 255 -11.97 -10.89 -3.87
N MET A 256 -13.22 -10.45 -3.79
CA MET A 256 -14.20 -10.44 -4.86
C MET A 256 -14.73 -9.02 -5.08
N ALA A 257 -15.05 -8.70 -6.31
CA ALA A 257 -15.77 -7.46 -6.63
C ALA A 257 -17.14 -7.43 -5.91
N SER A 258 -17.64 -6.22 -5.70
CA SER A 258 -18.84 -6.02 -4.85
C SER A 258 -20.16 -6.26 -5.56
N GLU A 259 -20.19 -6.35 -6.92
CA GLU A 259 -21.39 -6.67 -7.71
C GLU A 259 -21.73 -8.15 -7.75
#